data_1bca7c5b16b8150b47c687a0b7de9f84
#
_entry.id   1bca7c5b16b8150b47c687a0b7de9f84
#
_cell.length_a   1.000
_cell.length_b   1.000
_cell.length_c   1.000
_cell.angle_alpha   90.00
_cell.angle_beta   90.00
_cell.angle_gamma   90.00
#
_symmetry.space_group_name_H-M   'P 1'
#
loop_
_entity.id
_entity.type
_entity.pdbx_description
1 polymer ?
#
loop_
_entity_poly.entity_id
_entity_poly.type
_entity_poly.pdbx_seq_one_letter_code
_entity_poly.pdbx_strand_id
1 'polypeptide(L)'
;MRHRSLMLLLLCLLLVFLSGCWDREELQQLSIVSGMAIDKGSDKVKNRYRVTVQIINPSQVAGGQQGGKVQASPVTTFTETGSTLAETLRKISTKSPGELFFPHLQILVISEKVANQGIEDLFDMIERDSQFRVLFPVLIARGHITAKETLEVTTSLEAIPSAKIGDALKSSEDDWGTYKSTRADQVIQGLKEGSVAVTGIKINGEKKSGNATTNTQQVSPSANIEIKGIALFKNGKLKKWLDGSPARGVTWITNEMKRTVMNLNCGKKKDAIAIEISRSKSSTHVTFKHQKPAIYITVHSEGTVLENNCSIDLAKSQALGQLDEQLEEEIKQEILLAVKKAQKQKSDIFNFGETVNIANKHVWNNIHNSWEKDIFPETEVHVNVQAIIRRTGMTTKSYINK
;
A
#
# COMPACT_ATOMS: atom_id res chain seq x y z
N MET A 1 -48.23 6.97 -52.82
CA MET A 1 -47.49 5.73 -52.44
C MET A 1 -46.03 5.95 -52.08
N ARG A 2 -45.26 6.73 -52.78
CA ARG A 2 -43.80 6.99 -52.53
C ARG A 2 -43.46 7.54 -51.14
N HIS A 3 -44.27 8.41 -50.56
CA HIS A 3 -44.02 8.97 -49.21
C HIS A 3 -44.30 7.95 -48.10
N ARG A 4 -45.24 7.05 -48.23
CA ARG A 4 -45.52 5.97 -47.28
C ARG A 4 -44.37 4.94 -47.23
N SER A 5 -43.79 4.61 -48.40
CA SER A 5 -42.63 3.69 -48.48
C SER A 5 -41.36 4.33 -47.87
N LEU A 6 -41.16 5.64 -48.08
CA LEU A 6 -40.02 6.36 -47.47
C LEU A 6 -40.12 6.43 -45.94
N MET A 7 -41.33 6.66 -45.42
CA MET A 7 -41.62 6.71 -43.99
C MET A 7 -41.44 5.35 -43.33
N LEU A 8 -41.86 4.28 -44.00
CA LEU A 8 -41.59 2.90 -43.53
C LEU A 8 -40.10 2.55 -43.52
N LEU A 9 -39.33 2.99 -44.51
CA LEU A 9 -37.91 2.77 -44.60
C LEU A 9 -37.17 3.53 -43.51
N LEU A 10 -37.58 4.76 -43.22
CA LEU A 10 -37.05 5.57 -42.13
C LEU A 10 -37.35 4.96 -40.75
N LEU A 11 -38.58 4.42 -40.58
CA LEU A 11 -38.99 3.74 -39.35
C LEU A 11 -38.20 2.45 -39.13
N CYS A 12 -37.96 1.65 -40.16
CA CYS A 12 -37.11 0.46 -40.10
C CYS A 12 -35.64 0.82 -39.78
N LEU A 13 -35.12 1.90 -40.35
CA LEU A 13 -33.78 2.40 -40.06
C LEU A 13 -33.67 2.85 -38.59
N LEU A 14 -34.69 3.52 -38.03
CA LEU A 14 -34.72 3.93 -36.62
C LEU A 14 -34.76 2.72 -35.69
N LEU A 15 -35.40 1.62 -36.03
CA LEU A 15 -35.47 0.38 -35.24
C LEU A 15 -34.11 -0.33 -35.17
N VAL A 16 -33.26 -0.19 -36.18
CA VAL A 16 -31.89 -0.73 -36.17
C VAL A 16 -30.97 0.00 -35.16
N PHE A 17 -31.23 1.30 -34.89
CA PHE A 17 -30.48 2.05 -33.88
C PHE A 17 -30.96 1.81 -32.43
N LEU A 18 -32.08 1.10 -32.22
CA LEU A 18 -32.58 0.77 -30.88
C LEU A 18 -32.02 -0.55 -30.31
N SER A 19 -31.18 -1.27 -31.06
CA SER A 19 -30.53 -2.51 -30.58
C SER A 19 -29.25 -2.31 -29.77
N GLY A 20 -29.09 -1.14 -29.13
CA GLY A 20 -27.86 -0.70 -28.46
C GLY A 20 -27.53 -1.29 -27.07
N CYS A 21 -28.22 -2.37 -26.61
CA CYS A 21 -27.95 -2.95 -25.29
C CYS A 21 -27.62 -4.46 -25.36
N TRP A 22 -26.76 -4.86 -26.28
CA TRP A 22 -26.36 -6.27 -26.42
C TRP A 22 -25.39 -6.75 -25.31
N ASP A 23 -24.71 -5.83 -24.61
CA ASP A 23 -23.71 -6.15 -23.58
C ASP A 23 -24.21 -5.82 -22.15
N ARG A 24 -25.48 -6.19 -21.86
CA ARG A 24 -26.07 -5.99 -20.55
C ARG A 24 -25.83 -7.22 -19.68
N GLU A 25 -24.79 -7.22 -18.87
CA GLU A 25 -24.64 -8.16 -17.77
C GLU A 25 -25.53 -7.74 -16.60
N GLU A 26 -26.43 -8.63 -16.20
CA GLU A 26 -27.24 -8.38 -15.01
C GLU A 26 -26.37 -8.53 -13.77
N LEU A 27 -26.42 -7.55 -12.86
CA LEU A 27 -25.69 -7.56 -11.57
C LEU A 27 -25.87 -8.87 -10.78
N GLN A 28 -26.99 -9.58 -10.99
CA GLN A 28 -27.28 -10.86 -10.34
C GLN A 28 -26.44 -12.03 -10.87
N GLN A 29 -25.86 -11.88 -12.06
CA GLN A 29 -24.99 -12.88 -12.69
C GLN A 29 -23.51 -12.66 -12.39
N LEU A 30 -23.17 -11.57 -11.67
CA LEU A 30 -21.81 -11.20 -11.35
C LEU A 30 -21.45 -11.60 -9.92
N SER A 31 -20.29 -12.24 -9.76
CA SER A 31 -19.64 -12.48 -8.48
C SER A 31 -18.64 -11.36 -8.21
N ILE A 32 -19.05 -10.35 -7.44
CA ILE A 32 -18.22 -9.16 -7.15
C ILE A 32 -17.05 -9.55 -6.28
N VAL A 33 -15.86 -9.52 -6.85
CA VAL A 33 -14.61 -9.80 -6.14
C VAL A 33 -14.13 -8.54 -5.41
N SER A 34 -14.10 -8.59 -4.09
CA SER A 34 -13.63 -7.48 -3.23
C SER A 34 -12.17 -7.64 -2.79
N GLY A 35 -11.68 -8.87 -2.70
CA GLY A 35 -10.31 -9.16 -2.30
C GLY A 35 -9.74 -10.36 -3.06
N MET A 36 -8.45 -10.32 -3.35
CA MET A 36 -7.74 -11.44 -3.95
C MET A 36 -6.47 -11.74 -3.15
N ALA A 37 -6.22 -13.03 -2.91
CA ALA A 37 -5.03 -13.50 -2.22
C ALA A 37 -4.28 -14.51 -3.09
N ILE A 38 -2.96 -14.38 -3.16
CA ILE A 38 -2.10 -15.27 -3.93
C ILE A 38 -1.07 -15.89 -3.00
N ASP A 39 -1.18 -17.21 -2.84
CA ASP A 39 -0.29 -18.03 -2.04
C ASP A 39 0.51 -18.99 -2.93
N LYS A 40 1.63 -19.45 -2.40
CA LYS A 40 2.33 -20.58 -3.00
C LYS A 40 1.45 -21.83 -2.93
N GLY A 41 1.25 -22.47 -4.05
CA GLY A 41 0.61 -23.79 -4.11
C GLY A 41 1.55 -24.91 -3.68
N SER A 42 1.64 -25.96 -4.50
CA SER A 42 2.65 -27.02 -4.30
C SER A 42 3.92 -26.72 -5.10
N ASP A 43 5.00 -27.44 -4.83
CA ASP A 43 6.25 -27.33 -5.63
C ASP A 43 6.11 -27.93 -7.03
N LYS A 44 4.98 -28.59 -7.34
CA LYS A 44 4.68 -29.09 -8.68
C LYS A 44 4.20 -27.95 -9.59
N VAL A 45 4.69 -27.88 -10.80
CA VAL A 45 4.34 -26.85 -11.80
C VAL A 45 2.82 -26.73 -11.99
N LYS A 46 2.09 -27.84 -12.01
CA LYS A 46 0.63 -27.86 -12.18
C LYS A 46 -0.17 -27.15 -11.07
N ASN A 47 0.45 -26.90 -9.92
CA ASN A 47 -0.17 -26.27 -8.76
C ASN A 47 0.74 -25.20 -8.16
N ARG A 48 1.38 -24.40 -9.03
CA ARG A 48 2.36 -23.37 -8.63
C ARG A 48 1.73 -22.30 -7.73
N TYR A 49 0.52 -21.86 -8.09
CA TYR A 49 -0.22 -20.84 -7.35
C TYR A 49 -1.45 -21.44 -6.66
N ARG A 50 -1.75 -20.90 -5.49
CA ARG A 50 -3.05 -21.02 -4.83
C ARG A 50 -3.66 -19.64 -4.78
N VAL A 51 -4.78 -19.44 -5.47
CA VAL A 51 -5.49 -18.16 -5.51
C VAL A 51 -6.77 -18.29 -4.71
N THR A 52 -7.04 -17.30 -3.90
CA THR A 52 -8.30 -17.14 -3.17
C THR A 52 -8.93 -15.83 -3.59
N VAL A 53 -10.20 -15.85 -3.97
CA VAL A 53 -11.00 -14.64 -4.19
C VAL A 53 -12.03 -14.53 -3.07
N GLN A 54 -12.24 -13.31 -2.59
CA GLN A 54 -13.30 -12.95 -1.66
C GLN A 54 -14.44 -12.30 -2.45
N ILE A 55 -15.60 -12.93 -2.43
CA ILE A 55 -16.79 -12.48 -3.13
C ILE A 55 -17.78 -11.89 -2.12
N ILE A 56 -18.32 -10.73 -2.42
CA ILE A 56 -19.35 -10.06 -1.63
C ILE A 56 -20.68 -10.80 -1.80
N ASN A 57 -21.39 -11.01 -0.70
CA ASN A 57 -22.77 -11.45 -0.69
C ASN A 57 -23.70 -10.23 -0.56
N PRO A 58 -24.29 -9.71 -1.66
CA PRO A 58 -25.03 -8.46 -1.62
C PRO A 58 -26.25 -8.50 -0.69
N SER A 59 -26.87 -9.65 -0.54
CA SER A 59 -28.05 -9.84 0.32
C SER A 59 -27.75 -9.67 1.81
N GLN A 60 -26.48 -9.84 2.20
CA GLN A 60 -26.04 -9.72 3.61
C GLN A 60 -25.43 -8.34 3.92
N VAL A 61 -24.98 -7.61 2.90
CA VAL A 61 -24.42 -6.25 3.04
C VAL A 61 -25.54 -5.20 3.09
N ALA A 62 -26.65 -5.40 2.37
CA ALA A 62 -27.75 -4.46 2.27
C ALA A 62 -28.59 -4.28 3.56
N GLY A 63 -28.13 -4.81 4.70
CA GLY A 63 -28.69 -4.51 6.03
C GLY A 63 -30.08 -5.05 6.29
N GLY A 64 -30.33 -6.28 5.97
CA GLY A 64 -31.55 -6.97 6.38
C GLY A 64 -31.59 -7.26 7.88
N GLN A 65 -31.79 -6.27 8.73
CA GLN A 65 -32.31 -6.48 10.08
C GLN A 65 -33.77 -6.94 10.02
N GLN A 66 -34.00 -8.11 9.46
CA GLN A 66 -35.31 -8.78 9.54
C GLN A 66 -35.18 -10.09 10.31
N GLY A 67 -35.52 -10.02 11.57
CA GLY A 67 -36.07 -11.09 12.38
C GLY A 67 -35.24 -12.37 12.49
N GLY A 68 -34.35 -12.50 13.49
CA GLY A 68 -34.11 -13.80 14.14
C GLY A 68 -33.39 -14.91 13.35
N LYS A 69 -32.90 -14.66 12.14
CA LYS A 69 -32.14 -15.66 11.37
C LYS A 69 -30.65 -15.49 11.60
N VAL A 70 -29.93 -16.60 11.68
CA VAL A 70 -28.45 -16.66 11.71
C VAL A 70 -27.90 -15.74 10.63
N GLN A 71 -27.18 -14.70 11.03
CA GLN A 71 -26.58 -13.73 10.14
C GLN A 71 -25.49 -14.44 9.32
N ALA A 72 -25.74 -14.67 8.04
CA ALA A 72 -24.74 -15.26 7.16
C ALA A 72 -23.58 -14.28 6.95
N SER A 73 -22.40 -14.82 6.61
CA SER A 73 -21.24 -13.97 6.33
C SER A 73 -21.49 -13.05 5.13
N PRO A 74 -21.11 -11.75 5.21
CA PRO A 74 -21.23 -10.81 4.09
C PRO A 74 -20.29 -11.13 2.93
N VAL A 75 -19.36 -12.04 3.12
CA VAL A 75 -18.39 -12.49 2.11
C VAL A 75 -18.23 -14.00 2.13
N THR A 76 -17.84 -14.53 0.98
CA THR A 76 -17.46 -15.95 0.81
C THR A 76 -16.13 -16.02 0.08
N THR A 77 -15.24 -16.92 0.51
CA THR A 77 -13.95 -17.14 -0.15
C THR A 77 -13.98 -18.41 -0.99
N PHE A 78 -13.48 -18.33 -2.22
CA PHE A 78 -13.26 -19.47 -3.11
C PHE A 78 -11.77 -19.60 -3.39
N THR A 79 -11.27 -20.82 -3.28
CA THR A 79 -9.84 -21.11 -3.43
C THR A 79 -9.62 -22.21 -4.44
N GLU A 80 -8.65 -22.02 -5.33
CA GLU A 80 -8.16 -23.01 -6.28
C GLU A 80 -6.63 -22.98 -6.43
N THR A 81 -6.11 -24.02 -7.07
CA THR A 81 -4.69 -24.14 -7.41
C THR A 81 -4.52 -24.34 -8.91
N GLY A 82 -3.47 -23.75 -9.46
CA GLY A 82 -3.15 -23.88 -10.87
C GLY A 82 -1.70 -23.55 -11.18
N SER A 83 -1.30 -23.75 -12.45
CA SER A 83 0.02 -23.45 -12.95
C SER A 83 0.20 -21.97 -13.26
N THR A 84 -0.89 -21.27 -13.63
CA THR A 84 -0.92 -19.84 -13.92
C THR A 84 -2.07 -19.16 -13.17
N LEU A 85 -1.98 -17.84 -13.02
CA LEU A 85 -3.05 -17.05 -12.39
C LEU A 85 -4.34 -17.16 -13.21
N ALA A 86 -4.28 -17.02 -14.54
CA ALA A 86 -5.43 -17.11 -15.43
C ALA A 86 -6.15 -18.47 -15.34
N GLU A 87 -5.40 -19.58 -15.40
CA GLU A 87 -5.97 -20.93 -15.21
C GLU A 87 -6.68 -21.06 -13.87
N THR A 88 -6.04 -20.53 -12.82
CA THR A 88 -6.57 -20.67 -11.46
C THR A 88 -7.87 -19.88 -11.29
N LEU A 89 -7.95 -18.66 -11.84
CA LEU A 89 -9.17 -17.86 -11.82
C LEU A 89 -10.32 -18.52 -12.61
N ARG A 90 -10.02 -19.13 -13.78
CA ARG A 90 -11.03 -19.91 -14.53
C ARG A 90 -11.54 -21.12 -13.75
N LYS A 91 -10.68 -21.80 -12.99
CA LYS A 91 -11.11 -22.88 -12.10
C LYS A 91 -12.03 -22.36 -10.98
N ILE A 92 -11.74 -21.19 -10.42
CA ILE A 92 -12.62 -20.56 -9.40
C ILE A 92 -13.99 -20.25 -9.99
N SER A 93 -14.07 -19.78 -11.24
CA SER A 93 -15.35 -19.49 -11.90
C SER A 93 -16.27 -20.71 -11.99
N THR A 94 -15.74 -21.94 -11.98
CA THR A 94 -16.58 -23.16 -11.96
C THR A 94 -17.29 -23.41 -10.63
N LYS A 95 -16.88 -22.72 -9.57
CA LYS A 95 -17.42 -22.83 -8.21
C LYS A 95 -18.17 -21.59 -7.75
N SER A 96 -17.95 -20.49 -8.44
CA SER A 96 -18.60 -19.21 -8.18
C SER A 96 -20.06 -19.25 -8.71
N PRO A 97 -21.01 -18.63 -7.99
CA PRO A 97 -22.41 -18.58 -8.44
C PRO A 97 -22.62 -17.73 -9.70
N GLY A 98 -21.63 -16.89 -10.08
CA GLY A 98 -21.65 -16.02 -11.25
C GLY A 98 -20.26 -15.76 -11.79
N GLU A 99 -20.16 -14.95 -12.86
CA GLU A 99 -18.88 -14.54 -13.44
C GLU A 99 -18.08 -13.68 -12.46
N LEU A 100 -16.77 -13.96 -12.34
CA LEU A 100 -15.90 -13.18 -11.47
C LEU A 100 -15.74 -11.76 -12.00
N PHE A 101 -16.13 -10.77 -11.21
CA PHE A 101 -16.11 -9.36 -11.57
C PHE A 101 -15.07 -8.61 -10.74
N PHE A 102 -13.95 -8.23 -11.37
CA PHE A 102 -12.78 -7.62 -10.72
C PHE A 102 -12.75 -6.09 -10.65
N PRO A 103 -13.57 -5.30 -11.39
CA PRO A 103 -13.50 -3.83 -11.33
C PRO A 103 -13.71 -3.22 -9.93
N HIS A 104 -14.23 -3.99 -8.98
CA HIS A 104 -14.40 -3.62 -7.57
C HIS A 104 -13.36 -4.27 -6.63
N LEU A 105 -12.28 -4.82 -7.16
CA LEU A 105 -11.18 -5.35 -6.36
C LEU A 105 -10.58 -4.24 -5.50
N GLN A 106 -10.70 -4.38 -4.18
CA GLN A 106 -10.24 -3.41 -3.19
C GLN A 106 -8.80 -3.66 -2.74
N ILE A 107 -8.34 -4.92 -2.77
CA ILE A 107 -7.04 -5.31 -2.26
C ILE A 107 -6.52 -6.59 -2.92
N LEU A 108 -5.23 -6.61 -3.23
CA LEU A 108 -4.47 -7.81 -3.57
C LEU A 108 -3.45 -8.09 -2.47
N VAL A 109 -3.50 -9.28 -1.89
CA VAL A 109 -2.50 -9.74 -0.93
C VAL A 109 -1.69 -10.89 -1.53
N ILE A 110 -0.37 -10.79 -1.47
CA ILE A 110 0.56 -11.81 -1.97
C ILE A 110 1.35 -12.36 -0.79
N SER A 111 1.45 -13.69 -0.64
CA SER A 111 2.23 -14.27 0.45
C SER A 111 3.73 -14.01 0.28
N GLU A 112 4.44 -13.87 1.41
CA GLU A 112 5.90 -13.70 1.42
C GLU A 112 6.63 -14.83 0.67
N LYS A 113 6.08 -16.04 0.69
CA LYS A 113 6.62 -17.18 -0.06
C LYS A 113 6.60 -16.96 -1.56
N VAL A 114 5.52 -16.39 -2.09
CA VAL A 114 5.42 -16.01 -3.52
C VAL A 114 6.32 -14.82 -3.81
N ALA A 115 6.31 -13.81 -2.95
CA ALA A 115 7.15 -12.62 -3.08
C ALA A 115 8.66 -12.95 -3.15
N ASN A 116 9.11 -13.96 -2.39
CA ASN A 116 10.50 -14.44 -2.44
C ASN A 116 10.85 -15.18 -3.74
N GLN A 117 9.87 -15.82 -4.38
CA GLN A 117 10.08 -16.54 -5.64
C GLN A 117 10.07 -15.61 -6.86
N GLY A 118 9.25 -14.56 -6.82
CA GLY A 118 9.06 -13.57 -7.86
C GLY A 118 7.58 -13.32 -8.13
N ILE A 119 7.25 -12.06 -8.46
CA ILE A 119 5.88 -11.59 -8.70
C ILE A 119 5.65 -11.07 -10.12
N GLU A 120 6.67 -11.09 -10.96
CA GLU A 120 6.62 -10.54 -12.33
C GLU A 120 5.52 -11.19 -13.17
N ASP A 121 5.46 -12.54 -13.18
CA ASP A 121 4.44 -13.30 -13.94
C ASP A 121 3.01 -12.94 -13.54
N LEU A 122 2.80 -12.60 -12.24
CA LEU A 122 1.49 -12.23 -11.73
C LEU A 122 1.03 -10.88 -12.28
N PHE A 123 1.94 -9.91 -12.27
CA PHE A 123 1.64 -8.56 -12.73
C PHE A 123 1.62 -8.45 -14.26
N ASP A 124 2.35 -9.28 -14.98
CA ASP A 124 2.22 -9.39 -16.45
C ASP A 124 0.80 -9.85 -16.84
N MET A 125 0.25 -10.83 -16.13
CA MET A 125 -1.14 -11.30 -16.35
C MET A 125 -2.16 -10.21 -15.97
N ILE A 126 -2.00 -9.56 -14.81
CA ILE A 126 -2.91 -8.50 -14.35
C ILE A 126 -2.91 -7.30 -15.32
N GLU A 127 -1.76 -6.94 -15.88
CA GLU A 127 -1.64 -5.84 -16.86
C GLU A 127 -2.31 -6.19 -18.22
N ARG A 128 -2.30 -7.46 -18.60
CA ARG A 128 -2.88 -7.92 -19.87
C ARG A 128 -4.41 -8.08 -19.83
N ASP A 129 -4.97 -8.34 -18.66
CA ASP A 129 -6.41 -8.61 -18.52
C ASP A 129 -7.16 -7.30 -18.24
N SER A 130 -7.98 -6.89 -19.20
CA SER A 130 -8.78 -5.65 -19.14
C SER A 130 -9.82 -5.60 -18.02
N GLN A 131 -10.16 -6.75 -17.42
CA GLN A 131 -11.07 -6.81 -16.27
C GLN A 131 -10.45 -6.23 -15.00
N PHE A 132 -9.10 -6.19 -14.90
CA PHE A 132 -8.42 -5.59 -13.77
C PHE A 132 -8.27 -4.07 -13.94
N ARG A 133 -8.84 -3.31 -13.01
CA ARG A 133 -8.51 -1.89 -12.84
C ARG A 133 -7.32 -1.82 -11.88
N VAL A 134 -6.13 -1.58 -12.41
CA VAL A 134 -4.85 -1.66 -11.67
C VAL A 134 -4.64 -0.57 -10.59
N LEU A 135 -5.73 0.00 -10.07
CA LEU A 135 -5.71 1.04 -9.04
C LEU A 135 -5.84 0.50 -7.61
N PHE A 136 -6.05 -0.80 -7.44
CA PHE A 136 -6.16 -1.43 -6.12
C PHE A 136 -4.80 -1.51 -5.42
N PRO A 137 -4.75 -1.37 -4.08
CA PRO A 137 -3.56 -1.58 -3.28
C PRO A 137 -3.08 -3.02 -3.32
N VAL A 138 -1.76 -3.18 -3.26
CA VAL A 138 -1.06 -4.47 -3.14
C VAL A 138 -0.39 -4.54 -1.78
N LEU A 139 -0.51 -5.67 -1.10
CA LEU A 139 0.14 -5.95 0.19
C LEU A 139 0.87 -7.28 0.16
N ILE A 140 1.93 -7.39 0.98
CA ILE A 140 2.64 -8.66 1.17
C ILE A 140 2.33 -9.24 2.54
N ALA A 141 1.74 -10.44 2.57
CA ALA A 141 1.46 -11.18 3.81
C ALA A 141 2.77 -11.65 4.42
N ARG A 142 3.19 -10.99 5.50
CA ARG A 142 4.51 -11.12 6.11
C ARG A 142 4.62 -12.28 7.08
N GLY A 143 5.71 -13.04 7.00
CA GLY A 143 6.03 -14.14 7.90
C GLY A 143 5.34 -15.46 7.53
N HIS A 144 4.91 -16.20 8.55
CA HIS A 144 4.32 -17.54 8.36
C HIS A 144 2.80 -17.52 8.14
N ILE A 145 2.23 -16.38 7.74
CA ILE A 145 0.82 -16.28 7.36
C ILE A 145 0.66 -16.52 5.86
N THR A 146 -0.49 -17.04 5.47
CA THR A 146 -0.91 -17.07 4.08
C THR A 146 -1.64 -15.78 3.73
N ALA A 147 -1.62 -15.41 2.46
CA ALA A 147 -2.42 -14.29 1.97
C ALA A 147 -3.92 -14.55 2.14
N LYS A 148 -4.35 -15.82 1.95
CA LYS A 148 -5.72 -16.25 2.22
C LYS A 148 -6.16 -15.92 3.65
N GLU A 149 -5.35 -16.27 4.67
CA GLU A 149 -5.70 -16.03 6.07
C GLU A 149 -6.01 -14.55 6.33
N THR A 150 -5.36 -13.60 5.64
CA THR A 150 -5.65 -12.16 5.82
C THR A 150 -7.05 -11.77 5.34
N LEU A 151 -7.56 -12.41 4.27
CA LEU A 151 -8.91 -12.21 3.76
C LEU A 151 -10.00 -12.95 4.56
N GLU A 152 -9.61 -13.72 5.57
CA GLU A 152 -10.52 -14.49 6.41
C GLU A 152 -10.60 -13.95 7.84
N VAL A 153 -9.81 -12.92 8.20
CA VAL A 153 -9.90 -12.28 9.52
C VAL A 153 -11.08 -11.32 9.57
N THR A 154 -12.16 -11.78 10.17
CA THR A 154 -13.37 -10.98 10.41
C THR A 154 -13.33 -10.30 11.77
N THR A 155 -13.92 -9.13 11.92
CA THR A 155 -14.06 -8.41 13.19
C THR A 155 -15.40 -7.71 13.28
N SER A 156 -15.79 -7.28 14.48
CA SER A 156 -17.08 -6.62 14.72
C SER A 156 -17.21 -5.23 14.07
N LEU A 157 -16.08 -4.55 13.82
CA LEU A 157 -16.10 -3.16 13.31
C LEU A 157 -16.28 -3.10 11.79
N GLU A 158 -15.70 -4.05 11.05
CA GLU A 158 -15.83 -4.16 9.60
C GLU A 158 -16.02 -5.63 9.22
N ALA A 159 -17.14 -5.90 8.61
CA ALA A 159 -17.56 -7.26 8.28
C ALA A 159 -16.88 -7.84 7.01
N ILE A 160 -16.35 -6.96 6.14
CA ILE A 160 -15.67 -7.33 4.91
C ILE A 160 -14.16 -7.22 5.11
N PRO A 161 -13.42 -8.34 5.22
CA PRO A 161 -11.98 -8.32 5.48
C PRO A 161 -11.17 -7.48 4.50
N SER A 162 -11.49 -7.50 3.19
CA SER A 162 -10.82 -6.67 2.19
C SER A 162 -11.00 -5.17 2.45
N ALA A 163 -12.19 -4.72 2.82
CA ALA A 163 -12.46 -3.33 3.18
C ALA A 163 -11.70 -2.94 4.44
N LYS A 164 -11.72 -3.79 5.48
CA LYS A 164 -10.95 -3.58 6.71
C LYS A 164 -9.45 -3.40 6.44
N ILE A 165 -8.87 -4.21 5.57
CA ILE A 165 -7.46 -4.10 5.20
C ILE A 165 -7.21 -2.74 4.53
N GLY A 166 -8.09 -2.33 3.60
CA GLY A 166 -8.01 -1.04 2.93
C GLY A 166 -8.07 0.14 3.90
N ASP A 167 -9.01 0.11 4.85
CA ASP A 167 -9.15 1.14 5.88
C ASP A 167 -7.96 1.18 6.84
N ALA A 168 -7.45 0.03 7.27
CA ALA A 168 -6.26 -0.06 8.10
C ALA A 168 -5.02 0.49 7.38
N LEU A 169 -4.87 0.21 6.09
CA LEU A 169 -3.79 0.74 5.27
C LEU A 169 -3.90 2.27 5.16
N LYS A 170 -5.10 2.78 4.87
CA LYS A 170 -5.37 4.21 4.78
C LYS A 170 -5.11 4.94 6.11
N SER A 171 -5.58 4.41 7.22
CA SER A 171 -5.33 4.99 8.56
C SER A 171 -3.83 4.98 8.89
N SER A 172 -3.11 3.91 8.52
CA SER A 172 -1.67 3.83 8.70
C SER A 172 -0.91 4.86 7.86
N GLU A 173 -1.39 5.14 6.66
CA GLU A 173 -0.82 6.16 5.77
C GLU A 173 -1.15 7.57 6.28
N ASP A 174 -2.41 7.82 6.66
CA ASP A 174 -2.91 9.15 7.00
C ASP A 174 -2.44 9.64 8.39
N ASP A 175 -2.34 8.73 9.38
CA ASP A 175 -2.13 9.10 10.79
C ASP A 175 -0.79 8.64 11.36
N TRP A 176 -0.19 7.55 10.84
CA TRP A 176 1.06 7.02 11.37
C TRP A 176 2.26 7.32 10.47
N GLY A 177 2.03 7.50 9.16
CA GLY A 177 3.02 7.91 8.18
C GLY A 177 4.21 6.96 7.98
N THR A 178 4.16 5.75 8.55
CA THR A 178 5.27 4.78 8.42
C THR A 178 5.13 3.89 7.20
N TYR A 179 3.91 3.69 6.71
CA TYR A 179 3.61 2.80 5.60
C TYR A 179 2.78 3.54 4.56
N LYS A 180 2.97 3.17 3.31
CA LYS A 180 2.31 3.79 2.16
C LYS A 180 1.45 2.79 1.41
N SER A 181 0.39 3.23 0.79
CA SER A 181 -0.33 2.43 -0.18
C SER A 181 0.48 2.35 -1.48
N THR A 182 0.73 1.14 -1.97
CA THR A 182 1.34 0.92 -3.29
C THR A 182 0.33 0.21 -4.16
N ARG A 183 -0.16 0.90 -5.21
CA ARG A 183 -1.16 0.35 -6.12
C ARG A 183 -0.52 -0.58 -7.15
N ALA A 184 -1.35 -1.42 -7.77
CA ALA A 184 -0.88 -2.38 -8.77
C ALA A 184 -0.18 -1.71 -9.97
N ASP A 185 -0.66 -0.54 -10.45
CA ASP A 185 0.02 0.24 -11.50
C ASP A 185 1.43 0.68 -11.09
N GLN A 186 1.61 1.10 -9.83
CA GLN A 186 2.91 1.47 -9.29
C GLN A 186 3.84 0.26 -9.12
N VAL A 187 3.28 -0.90 -8.75
CA VAL A 187 4.05 -2.16 -8.70
C VAL A 187 4.52 -2.54 -10.09
N ILE A 188 3.64 -2.49 -11.11
CA ILE A 188 3.98 -2.78 -12.50
C ILE A 188 5.10 -1.86 -12.99
N GLN A 189 4.98 -0.55 -12.72
CA GLN A 189 6.01 0.41 -13.09
C GLN A 189 7.35 0.09 -12.42
N GLY A 190 7.36 -0.13 -11.10
CA GLY A 190 8.58 -0.46 -10.38
C GLY A 190 9.20 -1.79 -10.78
N LEU A 191 8.40 -2.79 -11.19
CA LEU A 191 8.91 -4.04 -11.76
C LEU A 191 9.62 -3.81 -13.09
N LYS A 192 9.09 -2.94 -13.95
CA LYS A 192 9.74 -2.54 -15.23
C LYS A 192 11.04 -1.77 -14.98
N GLU A 193 11.12 -1.01 -13.92
CA GLU A 193 12.31 -0.25 -13.50
C GLU A 193 13.31 -1.08 -12.69
N GLY A 194 12.92 -2.29 -12.25
CA GLY A 194 13.75 -3.24 -11.52
C GLY A 194 13.55 -3.25 -10.01
N SER A 195 12.94 -2.22 -9.41
CA SER A 195 12.76 -2.12 -7.95
C SER A 195 11.44 -1.50 -7.55
N VAL A 196 10.82 -2.00 -6.48
CA VAL A 196 9.59 -1.45 -5.90
C VAL A 196 9.51 -1.71 -4.40
N ALA A 197 8.85 -0.81 -3.69
CA ALA A 197 8.52 -0.95 -2.28
C ALA A 197 7.03 -1.23 -2.11
N VAL A 198 6.68 -2.30 -1.38
CA VAL A 198 5.29 -2.72 -1.15
C VAL A 198 5.06 -2.91 0.34
N THR A 199 3.97 -2.36 0.85
CA THR A 199 3.63 -2.47 2.28
C THR A 199 3.23 -3.89 2.68
N GLY A 200 3.62 -4.28 3.89
CA GLY A 200 3.33 -5.58 4.47
C GLY A 200 2.08 -5.59 5.36
N ILE A 201 1.51 -6.77 5.48
CA ILE A 201 0.41 -7.07 6.41
C ILE A 201 0.72 -8.31 7.21
N LYS A 202 0.37 -8.34 8.48
CA LYS A 202 0.45 -9.53 9.31
C LYS A 202 -0.82 -9.73 10.12
N ILE A 203 -0.97 -10.93 10.68
CA ILE A 203 -2.01 -11.27 11.64
C ILE A 203 -1.38 -11.33 13.03
N ASN A 204 -1.94 -10.58 13.96
CA ASN A 204 -1.63 -10.67 15.38
C ASN A 204 -2.65 -11.59 16.05
N GLY A 205 -2.17 -12.44 16.96
CA GLY A 205 -3.00 -13.38 17.69
C GLY A 205 -3.15 -14.75 17.00
N GLU A 206 -4.21 -15.47 17.32
CA GLU A 206 -4.43 -16.84 16.90
C GLU A 206 -5.10 -16.89 15.50
N LYS A 207 -4.32 -17.17 14.48
CA LYS A 207 -4.75 -17.16 13.06
C LYS A 207 -5.99 -18.01 12.76
N LYS A 208 -6.06 -19.21 13.39
CA LYS A 208 -7.18 -20.15 13.16
C LYS A 208 -8.52 -19.63 13.68
N SER A 209 -8.49 -18.69 14.60
CA SER A 209 -9.69 -18.07 15.18
C SER A 209 -10.19 -16.90 14.35
N GLY A 210 -9.42 -16.41 13.36
CA GLY A 210 -9.73 -15.21 12.60
C GLY A 210 -11.04 -15.29 11.81
N ASN A 211 -11.40 -16.46 11.27
CA ASN A 211 -12.63 -16.70 10.51
C ASN A 211 -13.79 -17.26 11.34
N ALA A 212 -13.60 -17.43 12.66
CA ALA A 212 -14.64 -17.92 13.53
C ALA A 212 -15.63 -16.81 13.91
N THR A 213 -16.90 -17.14 14.05
CA THR A 213 -17.95 -16.20 14.52
C THR A 213 -17.60 -15.61 15.88
N THR A 214 -16.91 -16.35 16.73
CA THR A 214 -16.43 -15.88 18.03
C THR A 214 -15.47 -14.69 17.91
N ASN A 215 -14.70 -14.57 16.82
CA ASN A 215 -13.81 -13.44 16.62
C ASN A 215 -14.55 -12.11 16.43
N THR A 216 -15.78 -12.15 15.88
CA THR A 216 -16.64 -10.97 15.71
C THR A 216 -17.46 -10.63 16.94
N GLN A 217 -17.62 -11.58 17.87
CA GLN A 217 -18.44 -11.42 19.07
C GLN A 217 -17.64 -11.00 20.32
N GLN A 218 -16.30 -11.00 20.22
CA GLN A 218 -15.42 -10.63 21.33
C GLN A 218 -15.06 -9.15 21.28
N VAL A 219 -15.02 -8.51 22.44
CA VAL A 219 -14.51 -7.12 22.60
C VAL A 219 -13.03 -7.04 22.20
N SER A 220 -12.26 -8.09 22.54
CA SER A 220 -10.85 -8.25 22.13
C SER A 220 -10.75 -9.46 21.21
N PRO A 221 -10.72 -9.25 19.89
CA PRO A 221 -10.66 -10.34 18.93
C PRO A 221 -9.40 -11.20 19.11
N SER A 222 -9.54 -12.52 19.02
CA SER A 222 -8.41 -13.46 19.13
C SER A 222 -7.41 -13.32 17.97
N ALA A 223 -7.85 -12.82 16.83
CA ALA A 223 -7.02 -12.50 15.67
C ALA A 223 -7.37 -11.12 15.11
N ASN A 224 -6.36 -10.35 14.76
CA ASN A 224 -6.52 -9.04 14.11
C ASN A 224 -5.41 -8.82 13.08
N ILE A 225 -5.68 -8.01 12.05
CA ILE A 225 -4.69 -7.59 11.05
C ILE A 225 -3.92 -6.37 11.56
N GLU A 226 -2.63 -6.30 11.17
CA GLU A 226 -1.76 -5.15 11.39
C GLU A 226 -1.00 -4.86 10.09
N ILE A 227 -1.00 -3.59 9.67
CA ILE A 227 -0.11 -3.11 8.60
C ILE A 227 1.29 -3.03 9.18
N LYS A 228 2.28 -3.73 8.55
CA LYS A 228 3.60 -3.88 9.16
C LYS A 228 4.74 -4.07 8.18
N GLY A 229 5.64 -3.11 8.15
CA GLY A 229 6.86 -3.14 7.34
C GLY A 229 6.64 -2.73 5.88
N ILE A 230 7.73 -2.40 5.22
CA ILE A 230 7.82 -2.19 3.77
C ILE A 230 8.71 -3.28 3.19
N ALA A 231 8.18 -4.06 2.27
CA ALA A 231 8.87 -5.07 1.50
C ALA A 231 9.63 -4.40 0.36
N LEU A 232 10.95 -4.52 0.34
CA LEU A 232 11.82 -4.03 -0.70
C LEU A 232 12.03 -5.12 -1.73
N PHE A 233 11.64 -4.85 -2.98
CA PHE A 233 11.79 -5.76 -4.11
C PHE A 233 12.92 -5.34 -5.02
N LYS A 234 13.60 -6.34 -5.59
CA LYS A 234 14.60 -6.21 -6.65
C LYS A 234 14.39 -7.31 -7.68
N ASN A 235 14.25 -6.94 -8.96
CA ASN A 235 13.97 -7.88 -10.05
C ASN A 235 12.83 -8.83 -9.68
N GLY A 236 11.68 -8.26 -9.30
CA GLY A 236 10.46 -8.96 -8.93
C GLY A 236 10.51 -9.79 -7.65
N LYS A 237 11.63 -9.85 -6.92
CA LYS A 237 11.80 -10.69 -5.72
C LYS A 237 11.98 -9.86 -4.47
N LEU A 238 11.32 -10.27 -3.40
CA LEU A 238 11.52 -9.69 -2.06
C LEU A 238 12.97 -9.90 -1.60
N LYS A 239 13.63 -8.81 -1.19
CA LYS A 239 15.02 -8.80 -0.70
C LYS A 239 15.11 -8.49 0.78
N LYS A 240 14.32 -7.54 1.27
CA LYS A 240 14.44 -7.05 2.63
C LYS A 240 13.13 -6.44 3.11
N TRP A 241 12.90 -6.56 4.41
CA TRP A 241 11.89 -5.77 5.12
C TRP A 241 12.51 -4.53 5.74
N LEU A 242 11.82 -3.40 5.61
CA LEU A 242 12.10 -2.16 6.32
C LEU A 242 11.03 -1.97 7.40
N ASP A 243 11.46 -1.72 8.64
CA ASP A 243 10.59 -1.49 9.80
C ASP A 243 11.02 -0.22 10.53
N GLY A 244 10.08 0.44 11.21
CA GLY A 244 10.36 1.63 12.02
C GLY A 244 10.94 2.79 11.21
N SER A 245 12.00 3.41 11.71
CA SER A 245 12.63 4.58 11.11
C SER A 245 12.99 4.43 9.62
N PRO A 246 13.62 3.35 9.14
CA PRO A 246 13.87 3.22 7.70
C PRO A 246 12.59 3.02 6.86
N ALA A 247 11.50 2.47 7.40
CA ALA A 247 10.22 2.42 6.69
C ALA A 247 9.61 3.83 6.58
N ARG A 248 9.63 4.60 7.68
CA ARG A 248 9.20 6.00 7.68
C ARG A 248 10.08 6.88 6.79
N GLY A 249 11.39 6.60 6.72
CA GLY A 249 12.32 7.22 5.79
C GLY A 249 11.89 7.10 4.31
N VAL A 250 11.25 6.00 3.93
CA VAL A 250 10.69 5.84 2.57
C VAL A 250 9.56 6.85 2.34
N THR A 251 8.62 7.00 3.28
CA THR A 251 7.49 7.93 3.13
C THR A 251 7.93 9.40 3.11
N TRP A 252 9.00 9.75 3.85
CA TRP A 252 9.64 11.07 3.73
C TRP A 252 10.15 11.33 2.31
N ILE A 253 10.94 10.40 1.76
CA ILE A 253 11.58 10.56 0.45
C ILE A 253 10.54 10.64 -0.66
N THR A 254 9.52 9.78 -0.62
CA THR A 254 8.49 9.67 -1.68
C THR A 254 7.40 10.75 -1.59
N ASN A 255 7.54 11.73 -0.69
CA ASN A 255 6.57 12.81 -0.46
C ASN A 255 5.16 12.30 -0.09
N GLU A 256 5.10 11.20 0.65
CA GLU A 256 3.85 10.56 1.09
C GLU A 256 3.61 10.71 2.59
N MET A 257 4.52 11.39 3.31
CA MET A 257 4.35 11.71 4.72
C MET A 257 3.20 12.71 4.92
N LYS A 258 2.10 12.27 5.57
CA LYS A 258 0.95 13.11 5.91
C LYS A 258 1.00 13.54 7.37
N ARG A 259 0.94 12.56 8.27
CA ARG A 259 1.08 12.74 9.71
C ARG A 259 1.96 11.66 10.31
N THR A 260 2.63 12.00 11.38
CA THR A 260 3.35 11.02 12.23
C THR A 260 3.67 11.67 13.58
N VAL A 261 4.06 10.86 14.56
CA VAL A 261 4.59 11.36 15.81
C VAL A 261 6.09 11.06 15.87
N MET A 262 6.88 12.10 16.09
CA MET A 262 8.33 12.02 16.30
C MET A 262 8.62 12.24 17.78
N ASN A 263 9.39 11.33 18.39
CA ASN A 263 9.81 11.47 19.76
C ASN A 263 11.22 12.05 19.82
N LEU A 264 11.38 13.13 20.59
CA LEU A 264 12.64 13.82 20.80
C LEU A 264 13.18 13.59 22.21
N ASN A 265 14.49 13.61 22.32
CA ASN A 265 15.18 13.49 23.61
C ASN A 265 15.25 14.85 24.31
N CYS A 266 15.32 14.84 25.65
CA CYS A 266 15.56 16.01 26.44
C CYS A 266 16.73 15.77 27.42
N GLY A 267 17.92 16.20 27.05
CA GLY A 267 19.14 15.88 27.75
C GLY A 267 19.35 14.36 27.83
N LYS A 268 19.37 13.82 29.07
CA LYS A 268 19.52 12.36 29.28
C LYS A 268 18.19 11.58 29.20
N LYS A 269 17.05 12.28 29.19
CA LYS A 269 15.72 11.64 29.13
C LYS A 269 15.34 11.35 27.67
N LYS A 270 15.28 10.08 27.33
CA LYS A 270 14.90 9.63 25.98
C LYS A 270 13.39 9.74 25.77
N ASP A 271 12.99 10.01 24.53
CA ASP A 271 11.59 10.06 24.09
C ASP A 271 10.70 10.93 24.99
N ALA A 272 11.26 12.07 25.45
CA ALA A 272 10.61 12.91 26.47
C ALA A 272 9.63 13.94 25.90
N ILE A 273 9.73 14.23 24.61
CA ILE A 273 8.90 15.21 23.93
C ILE A 273 8.34 14.57 22.67
N ALA A 274 7.00 14.56 22.55
CA ALA A 274 6.32 14.05 21.35
C ALA A 274 5.90 15.22 20.46
N ILE A 275 6.34 15.19 19.21
CA ILE A 275 5.99 16.16 18.16
C ILE A 275 5.12 15.48 17.13
N GLU A 276 3.89 15.95 16.96
CA GLU A 276 3.05 15.57 15.84
C GLU A 276 3.45 16.37 14.59
N ILE A 277 3.86 15.68 13.54
CA ILE A 277 4.00 16.26 12.21
C ILE A 277 2.60 16.35 11.60
N SER A 278 2.19 17.55 11.23
CA SER A 278 0.85 17.82 10.67
C SER A 278 0.90 18.17 9.18
N ARG A 279 2.07 18.53 8.67
CA ARG A 279 2.30 18.82 7.26
C ARG A 279 3.73 18.47 6.88
N SER A 280 3.89 17.86 5.72
CA SER A 280 5.19 17.62 5.13
C SER A 280 5.16 17.78 3.62
N LYS A 281 6.25 18.25 3.05
CA LYS A 281 6.48 18.31 1.62
C LYS A 281 7.94 17.98 1.35
N SER A 282 8.17 17.01 0.48
CA SER A 282 9.50 16.60 0.07
C SER A 282 9.70 16.80 -1.42
N SER A 283 10.93 17.10 -1.81
CA SER A 283 11.34 17.18 -3.19
C SER A 283 12.73 16.58 -3.36
N THR A 284 12.93 15.93 -4.50
CA THR A 284 14.21 15.33 -4.87
C THR A 284 14.71 16.00 -6.16
N HIS A 285 15.97 16.38 -6.19
CA HIS A 285 16.64 16.85 -7.38
C HIS A 285 18.03 16.26 -7.49
N VAL A 286 18.60 16.33 -8.67
CA VAL A 286 19.90 15.76 -9.01
C VAL A 286 20.85 16.85 -9.47
N THR A 287 22.11 16.75 -9.06
CA THR A 287 23.21 17.51 -9.64
C THR A 287 24.25 16.57 -10.22
N PHE A 288 25.11 17.07 -11.09
CA PHE A 288 26.16 16.27 -11.73
C PHE A 288 27.52 16.85 -11.47
N LYS A 289 28.42 16.04 -10.94
CA LYS A 289 29.85 16.38 -10.81
C LYS A 289 30.67 15.39 -11.61
N HIS A 290 31.37 15.85 -12.65
CA HIS A 290 32.08 14.97 -13.59
C HIS A 290 31.22 13.80 -14.11
N GLN A 291 29.97 14.11 -14.55
CA GLN A 291 28.97 13.17 -15.00
C GLN A 291 28.47 12.14 -13.95
N LYS A 292 28.94 12.21 -12.70
CA LYS A 292 28.41 11.40 -11.62
C LYS A 292 27.21 12.12 -10.98
N PRO A 293 26.07 11.45 -10.83
CA PRO A 293 24.90 12.05 -10.18
C PRO A 293 25.11 12.12 -8.66
N ALA A 294 24.61 13.20 -8.05
CA ALA A 294 24.42 13.34 -6.62
C ALA A 294 22.97 13.74 -6.36
N ILE A 295 22.30 13.05 -5.46
CA ILE A 295 20.88 13.24 -5.14
C ILE A 295 20.78 14.23 -3.97
N TYR A 296 19.86 15.17 -4.09
CA TYR A 296 19.52 16.14 -3.06
C TYR A 296 18.05 16.00 -2.70
N ILE A 297 17.77 15.66 -1.44
CA ILE A 297 16.43 15.53 -0.88
C ILE A 297 16.20 16.75 0.04
N THR A 298 15.18 17.52 -0.22
CA THR A 298 14.75 18.62 0.64
C THR A 298 13.39 18.30 1.23
N VAL A 299 13.29 18.40 2.56
CA VAL A 299 12.05 18.18 3.30
C VAL A 299 11.69 19.44 4.06
N HIS A 300 10.46 19.89 3.91
CA HIS A 300 9.84 20.93 4.74
C HIS A 300 8.73 20.31 5.55
N SER A 301 8.77 20.46 6.88
CA SER A 301 7.74 19.92 7.75
C SER A 301 7.29 20.91 8.82
N GLU A 302 6.05 20.76 9.25
CA GLU A 302 5.46 21.55 10.33
C GLU A 302 4.92 20.61 11.41
N GLY A 303 5.24 20.95 12.68
CA GLY A 303 4.86 20.13 13.80
C GLY A 303 4.19 20.91 14.93
N THR A 304 3.63 20.15 15.87
CA THR A 304 3.01 20.63 17.09
C THR A 304 3.50 19.78 18.25
N VAL A 305 3.87 20.38 19.37
CA VAL A 305 4.18 19.62 20.60
C VAL A 305 2.90 19.03 21.15
N LEU A 306 2.81 17.72 21.22
CA LEU A 306 1.70 17.00 21.86
C LEU A 306 1.99 16.71 23.32
N GLU A 307 3.24 16.35 23.63
CA GLU A 307 3.62 15.92 24.97
C GLU A 307 5.00 16.50 25.33
N ASN A 308 5.13 17.02 26.53
CA ASN A 308 6.37 17.51 27.09
C ASN A 308 6.58 16.96 28.50
N ASN A 309 7.35 15.89 28.60
CA ASN A 309 7.75 15.26 29.87
C ASN A 309 9.13 15.75 30.34
N CYS A 310 9.49 16.98 29.99
CA CYS A 310 10.77 17.59 30.24
C CYS A 310 10.58 18.99 30.86
N SER A 311 11.61 19.48 31.57
CA SER A 311 11.59 20.82 32.20
C SER A 311 11.90 21.96 31.23
N ILE A 312 11.79 21.74 29.92
CA ILE A 312 12.02 22.76 28.89
C ILE A 312 10.86 23.77 28.88
N ASP A 313 11.20 25.05 28.86
CA ASP A 313 10.21 26.14 28.76
C ASP A 313 9.92 26.44 27.29
N LEU A 314 8.80 25.94 26.79
CA LEU A 314 8.35 26.11 25.41
C LEU A 314 7.89 27.55 25.07
N ALA A 315 7.82 28.45 26.05
CA ALA A 315 7.57 29.86 25.79
C ALA A 315 8.82 30.61 25.29
N LYS A 316 9.99 30.00 25.44
CA LYS A 316 11.27 30.58 25.00
C LYS A 316 11.58 30.19 23.55
N SER A 317 11.76 31.16 22.65
CA SER A 317 12.12 30.92 21.25
C SER A 317 13.40 30.06 21.10
N GLN A 318 14.40 30.24 21.97
CA GLN A 318 15.60 29.43 21.97
C GLN A 318 15.32 27.94 22.22
N ALA A 319 14.39 27.63 23.11
CA ALA A 319 14.01 26.25 23.41
C ALA A 319 13.31 25.59 22.21
N LEU A 320 12.42 26.33 21.54
CA LEU A 320 11.78 25.85 20.32
C LEU A 320 12.78 25.64 19.18
N GLY A 321 13.71 26.58 18.97
CA GLY A 321 14.77 26.41 17.96
C GLY A 321 15.65 25.18 18.17
N GLN A 322 15.96 24.83 19.43
CA GLN A 322 16.68 23.58 19.73
C GLN A 322 15.85 22.31 19.42
N LEU A 323 14.53 22.38 19.61
CA LEU A 323 13.65 21.26 19.22
C LEU A 323 13.48 21.17 17.71
N ASP A 324 13.45 22.29 17.00
CA ASP A 324 13.43 22.32 15.54
C ASP A 324 14.69 21.62 14.99
N GLU A 325 15.88 21.98 15.48
CA GLU A 325 17.17 21.37 15.08
C GLU A 325 17.19 19.85 15.36
N GLN A 326 16.70 19.43 16.52
CA GLN A 326 16.60 17.99 16.84
C GLN A 326 15.65 17.26 15.92
N LEU A 327 14.48 17.84 15.63
CA LEU A 327 13.50 17.28 14.75
C LEU A 327 14.04 17.12 13.31
N GLU A 328 14.77 18.14 12.83
CA GLU A 328 15.43 18.12 11.53
C GLU A 328 16.45 16.97 11.44
N GLU A 329 17.27 16.80 12.48
CA GLU A 329 18.28 15.72 12.51
C GLU A 329 17.62 14.34 12.58
N GLU A 330 16.57 14.13 13.39
CA GLU A 330 15.86 12.84 13.46
C GLU A 330 15.21 12.47 12.11
N ILE A 331 14.54 13.43 11.43
CA ILE A 331 13.97 13.20 10.08
C ILE A 331 15.08 12.84 9.09
N LYS A 332 16.19 13.58 9.11
CA LYS A 332 17.35 13.33 8.25
C LYS A 332 17.94 11.95 8.47
N GLN A 333 18.07 11.52 9.72
CA GLN A 333 18.59 10.19 10.04
C GLN A 333 17.68 9.07 9.52
N GLU A 334 16.36 9.21 9.62
CA GLU A 334 15.42 8.25 9.06
C GLU A 334 15.54 8.11 7.54
N ILE A 335 15.69 9.24 6.84
CA ILE A 335 15.89 9.28 5.40
C ILE A 335 17.20 8.58 5.02
N LEU A 336 18.30 8.94 5.67
CA LEU A 336 19.63 8.34 5.40
C LEU A 336 19.66 6.85 5.70
N LEU A 337 18.95 6.39 6.75
CA LEU A 337 18.80 4.97 7.05
C LEU A 337 18.03 4.22 5.96
N ALA A 338 16.96 4.81 5.42
CA ALA A 338 16.20 4.23 4.32
C ALA A 338 17.08 4.09 3.06
N VAL A 339 17.75 5.17 2.67
CA VAL A 339 18.67 5.20 1.51
C VAL A 339 19.76 4.14 1.67
N LYS A 340 20.46 4.12 2.80
CA LYS A 340 21.54 3.15 3.07
C LYS A 340 21.07 1.70 2.96
N LYS A 341 19.85 1.41 3.45
CA LYS A 341 19.29 0.06 3.35
C LYS A 341 18.93 -0.30 1.91
N ALA A 342 18.39 0.64 1.11
CA ALA A 342 18.08 0.43 -0.29
C ALA A 342 19.35 0.26 -1.13
N GLN A 343 20.35 1.10 -0.94
CA GLN A 343 21.68 1.01 -1.58
C GLN A 343 22.35 -0.33 -1.29
N LYS A 344 22.32 -0.80 -0.03
CA LYS A 344 22.86 -2.12 0.34
C LYS A 344 22.19 -3.28 -0.41
N GLN A 345 20.89 -3.12 -0.77
CA GLN A 345 20.16 -4.13 -1.55
C GLN A 345 20.26 -3.87 -3.06
N LYS A 346 20.94 -2.81 -3.49
CA LYS A 346 21.04 -2.40 -4.90
C LYS A 346 19.67 -2.21 -5.53
N SER A 347 18.74 -1.61 -4.79
CA SER A 347 17.33 -1.52 -5.15
C SER A 347 16.85 -0.08 -4.96
N ASP A 348 16.71 0.64 -6.08
CA ASP A 348 16.27 2.03 -6.12
C ASP A 348 14.73 2.12 -6.01
N ILE A 349 14.23 1.92 -4.79
CA ILE A 349 12.79 2.02 -4.48
C ILE A 349 12.27 3.48 -4.43
N PHE A 350 13.16 4.45 -4.62
CA PHE A 350 12.84 5.88 -4.55
C PHE A 350 12.67 6.52 -5.93
N ASN A 351 12.96 5.74 -6.97
CA ASN A 351 12.92 6.19 -8.36
C ASN A 351 13.93 7.33 -8.66
N PHE A 352 15.09 7.29 -8.00
CA PHE A 352 16.17 8.25 -8.25
C PHE A 352 16.71 8.14 -9.67
N GLY A 353 16.72 6.93 -10.26
CA GLY A 353 17.10 6.72 -11.63
C GLY A 353 16.26 7.54 -12.60
N GLU A 354 14.94 7.60 -12.42
CA GLU A 354 14.07 8.43 -13.23
C GLU A 354 14.33 9.93 -13.00
N THR A 355 14.62 10.33 -11.76
CA THR A 355 15.04 11.71 -11.46
C THR A 355 16.31 12.08 -12.21
N VAL A 356 17.27 11.16 -12.33
CA VAL A 356 18.49 11.34 -13.15
C VAL A 356 18.16 11.43 -14.62
N ASN A 357 17.26 10.57 -15.13
CA ASN A 357 16.81 10.54 -16.53
C ASN A 357 16.17 11.89 -16.93
N ILE A 358 15.25 12.39 -16.10
CA ILE A 358 14.56 13.67 -16.32
C ILE A 358 15.57 14.83 -16.29
N ALA A 359 16.53 14.82 -15.37
CA ALA A 359 17.49 15.89 -15.21
C ALA A 359 18.56 15.91 -16.33
N ASN A 360 19.00 14.73 -16.80
CA ASN A 360 19.99 14.63 -17.89
C ASN A 360 19.89 13.30 -18.62
N LYS A 361 19.10 13.28 -19.70
CA LYS A 361 18.89 12.09 -20.53
C LYS A 361 20.18 11.53 -21.15
N HIS A 362 21.16 12.39 -21.48
CA HIS A 362 22.43 11.95 -22.06
C HIS A 362 23.26 11.17 -21.05
N VAL A 363 23.37 11.67 -19.81
CA VAL A 363 24.04 10.91 -18.75
C VAL A 363 23.30 9.61 -18.46
N TRP A 364 21.96 9.66 -18.36
CA TRP A 364 21.15 8.48 -18.11
C TRP A 364 21.36 7.36 -19.12
N ASN A 365 21.37 7.68 -20.43
CA ASN A 365 21.60 6.73 -21.49
C ASN A 365 22.94 5.97 -21.34
N ASN A 366 23.94 6.58 -20.71
CA ASN A 366 25.23 5.95 -20.49
C ASN A 366 25.27 5.08 -19.22
N ILE A 367 24.41 5.36 -18.22
CA ILE A 367 24.51 4.70 -16.91
C ILE A 367 23.32 3.81 -16.57
N HIS A 368 22.18 3.89 -17.29
CA HIS A 368 20.94 3.19 -16.92
C HIS A 368 21.10 1.68 -16.75
N ASN A 369 21.89 1.02 -17.60
CA ASN A 369 22.14 -0.42 -17.52
C ASN A 369 22.91 -0.84 -16.25
N SER A 370 23.70 0.06 -15.70
CA SER A 370 24.50 -0.17 -14.48
C SER A 370 23.96 0.57 -13.26
N TRP A 371 22.85 1.34 -13.43
CA TRP A 371 22.31 2.21 -12.40
C TRP A 371 22.16 1.50 -11.05
N GLU A 372 21.30 0.52 -10.98
CA GLU A 372 21.01 -0.15 -9.71
C GLU A 372 22.14 -1.05 -9.21
N LYS A 373 22.94 -1.60 -10.13
CA LYS A 373 24.01 -2.54 -9.79
C LYS A 373 25.25 -1.84 -9.24
N ASP A 374 25.66 -0.75 -9.90
CA ASP A 374 26.98 -0.17 -9.68
C ASP A 374 26.94 1.32 -9.31
N ILE A 375 25.96 2.09 -9.84
CA ILE A 375 25.92 3.55 -9.65
C ILE A 375 25.13 3.92 -8.40
N PHE A 376 23.87 3.49 -8.29
CA PHE A 376 23.01 3.82 -7.15
C PHE A 376 23.59 3.44 -5.79
N PRO A 377 24.27 2.28 -5.62
CA PRO A 377 24.90 1.93 -4.35
C PRO A 377 25.94 2.93 -3.86
N GLU A 378 26.62 3.61 -4.79
CA GLU A 378 27.72 4.55 -4.51
C GLU A 378 27.27 6.02 -4.71
N THR A 379 26.01 6.26 -5.08
CA THR A 379 25.49 7.61 -5.30
C THR A 379 25.42 8.37 -3.98
N GLU A 380 26.03 9.54 -3.96
CA GLU A 380 25.95 10.47 -2.83
C GLU A 380 24.52 10.99 -2.68
N VAL A 381 23.99 10.97 -1.46
CA VAL A 381 22.66 11.49 -1.13
C VAL A 381 22.79 12.52 -0.03
N HIS A 382 22.43 13.76 -0.36
CA HIS A 382 22.43 14.89 0.54
C HIS A 382 20.99 15.18 0.99
N VAL A 383 20.78 15.30 2.30
CA VAL A 383 19.48 15.55 2.89
C VAL A 383 19.48 16.89 3.61
N ASN A 384 18.58 17.77 3.21
CA ASN A 384 18.31 19.04 3.86
C ASN A 384 16.87 19.01 4.42
N VAL A 385 16.74 19.16 5.73
CA VAL A 385 15.45 19.21 6.40
C VAL A 385 15.25 20.58 7.01
N GLN A 386 14.07 21.13 6.84
CA GLN A 386 13.60 22.34 7.51
C GLN A 386 12.29 21.97 8.23
N ALA A 387 12.37 21.84 9.53
CA ALA A 387 11.24 21.50 10.38
C ALA A 387 10.93 22.64 11.34
N ILE A 388 9.67 23.02 11.44
CA ILE A 388 9.25 24.13 12.28
C ILE A 388 8.13 23.67 13.22
N ILE A 389 8.33 23.84 14.52
CA ILE A 389 7.32 23.61 15.52
C ILE A 389 6.48 24.87 15.68
N ARG A 390 5.30 24.89 15.04
CA ARG A 390 4.43 26.06 14.98
C ARG A 390 3.56 26.26 16.21
N ARG A 391 3.30 25.20 16.97
CA ARG A 391 2.41 25.21 18.14
C ARG A 391 2.99 24.40 19.26
N THR A 392 2.81 24.91 20.49
CA THR A 392 3.20 24.23 21.72
C THR A 392 2.04 23.49 22.38
N GLY A 393 0.99 23.18 21.61
CA GLY A 393 -0.26 22.65 22.12
C GLY A 393 -1.17 23.76 22.68
N MET A 394 -2.13 23.38 23.52
CA MET A 394 -3.07 24.32 24.17
C MET A 394 -2.44 25.07 25.35
N THR A 395 -1.29 24.59 25.87
CA THR A 395 -0.58 25.17 27.00
C THR A 395 0.92 25.29 26.67
N THR A 396 1.53 26.44 27.04
CA THR A 396 2.98 26.66 26.87
C THR A 396 3.81 26.14 28.05
N LYS A 397 3.18 25.97 29.24
CA LYS A 397 3.82 25.47 30.46
C LYS A 397 3.26 24.11 30.85
N SER A 398 4.15 23.16 31.05
CA SER A 398 3.77 21.87 31.63
C SER A 398 3.43 22.01 33.09
N TYR A 399 2.30 21.47 33.54
CA TYR A 399 1.91 21.39 34.95
C TYR A 399 2.73 20.36 35.74
N ILE A 400 3.47 19.48 35.04
CA ILE A 400 4.33 18.43 35.62
C ILE A 400 5.61 19.06 36.22
N ASN A 401 6.03 20.20 35.71
CA ASN A 401 7.28 20.87 36.07
C ASN A 401 6.98 22.12 36.96
N LYS A 402 6.30 21.93 38.09
CA LYS A 402 6.17 22.94 39.14
C LYS A 402 7.39 22.97 40.02
#